data_8124c196a58b98748ce6e98b2a01db47
#
_entry.id   8124c196a58b98748ce6e98b2a01db47
#
_cell.length_a   1.000
_cell.length_b   1.000
_cell.length_c   1.000
_cell.angle_alpha   90.00
_cell.angle_beta   90.00
_cell.angle_gamma   90.00
#
_symmetry.space_group_name_H-M   'P 1'
#
loop_
_entity.id
_entity.type
_entity.pdbx_description
1 polymer ?
#
loop_
_entity_poly.entity_id
_entity_poly.type
_entity_poly.pdbx_seq_one_letter_code
_entity_poly.pdbx_strand_id
1 'polypeptide(L)'
;CPCGKLSQTWAKAHDDTPAKANFGGEGRNVEYREGLYVGYRYYQTAGVKPAFPFGYGLSYTTFEYSGLKADETGVTLTVTNTGSAAGAEIVQLYVAKPDAKVFRPEQELKGFAKVSLAPGESKTVAIALDDKAFRYWNVKTNAWEVEGGSYQLRVGASSVDIRLTADITVKGTDAPDPYAGLSLTHYVSGQITYVTLSLIHI
;
A
#
# COMPACT_ATOMS: atom_id res chain seq x y z
N CYS A 1 -8.93 21.47 14.92
CA CYS A 1 -8.52 21.21 13.54
C CYS A 1 -8.72 19.74 13.23
N PRO A 2 -9.43 19.36 12.15
CA PRO A 2 -9.50 17.97 11.74
C PRO A 2 -8.10 17.48 11.38
N CYS A 3 -7.73 16.33 11.88
CA CYS A 3 -6.43 15.71 11.63
C CYS A 3 -6.54 14.17 11.56
N GLY A 4 -7.77 13.67 11.48
CA GLY A 4 -8.05 12.26 11.26
C GLY A 4 -7.91 11.89 9.79
N LYS A 5 -7.48 10.66 9.54
CA LYS A 5 -7.41 10.07 8.20
C LYS A 5 -8.34 8.86 8.14
N LEU A 6 -8.95 8.64 6.99
CA LEU A 6 -9.78 7.46 6.76
C LEU A 6 -8.91 6.20 6.79
N SER A 7 -9.29 5.26 7.64
CA SER A 7 -8.62 3.96 7.78
C SER A 7 -9.10 2.90 6.78
N GLN A 8 -9.92 3.32 5.82
CA GLN A 8 -10.46 2.45 4.77
C GLN A 8 -10.68 3.24 3.47
N THR A 9 -10.80 2.53 2.36
CA THR A 9 -11.18 3.08 1.06
C THR A 9 -12.71 3.07 0.94
N TRP A 10 -13.30 4.16 0.48
CA TRP A 10 -14.75 4.26 0.24
C TRP A 10 -15.04 4.16 -1.25
N ALA A 11 -15.78 3.13 -1.62
CA ALA A 11 -16.28 2.94 -2.98
C ALA A 11 -17.24 4.05 -3.39
N LYS A 12 -17.35 4.35 -4.68
CA LYS A 12 -18.43 5.21 -5.21
C LYS A 12 -19.75 4.47 -5.31
N ALA A 13 -19.69 3.18 -5.63
CA ALA A 13 -20.83 2.30 -5.75
C ALA A 13 -20.51 0.91 -5.19
N HIS A 14 -21.52 0.14 -4.85
CA HIS A 14 -21.35 -1.26 -4.42
C HIS A 14 -20.62 -2.09 -5.48
N ASP A 15 -20.90 -1.81 -6.74
CA ASP A 15 -20.32 -2.50 -7.89
C ASP A 15 -18.80 -2.31 -8.04
N ASP A 16 -18.24 -1.29 -7.40
CA ASP A 16 -16.80 -1.02 -7.38
C ASP A 16 -16.03 -1.83 -6.33
N THR A 17 -16.74 -2.65 -5.53
CA THR A 17 -16.08 -3.44 -4.47
C THR A 17 -15.55 -4.76 -5.01
N PRO A 18 -14.38 -5.23 -4.54
CA PRO A 18 -13.78 -6.48 -5.05
C PRO A 18 -14.65 -7.71 -4.79
N ALA A 19 -15.44 -7.71 -3.71
CA ALA A 19 -16.28 -8.83 -3.31
C ALA A 19 -17.63 -8.91 -4.03
N LYS A 20 -18.02 -7.89 -4.81
CA LYS A 20 -19.36 -7.81 -5.41
C LYS A 20 -19.78 -9.07 -6.14
N ALA A 21 -18.86 -9.63 -6.94
CA ALA A 21 -19.16 -10.76 -7.81
C ALA A 21 -19.44 -12.07 -7.06
N ASN A 22 -19.00 -12.19 -5.82
CA ASN A 22 -19.15 -13.39 -4.99
C ASN A 22 -19.81 -13.12 -3.63
N PHE A 23 -20.27 -11.90 -3.39
CA PHE A 23 -21.02 -11.56 -2.18
C PHE A 23 -22.38 -12.28 -2.15
N GLY A 24 -22.70 -12.85 -0.99
CA GLY A 24 -23.92 -13.63 -0.81
C GLY A 24 -23.71 -15.14 -0.94
N GLY A 25 -22.62 -15.58 -1.59
CA GLY A 25 -22.28 -17.00 -1.73
C GLY A 25 -23.23 -17.80 -2.61
N GLU A 26 -22.97 -19.09 -2.71
CA GLU A 26 -23.83 -20.08 -3.37
C GLU A 26 -24.26 -21.15 -2.37
N GLY A 27 -25.56 -21.23 -2.08
CA GLY A 27 -26.12 -22.17 -1.11
C GLY A 27 -25.59 -21.91 0.30
N ARG A 28 -24.77 -22.84 0.85
CA ARG A 28 -24.16 -22.75 2.19
C ARG A 28 -22.70 -22.30 2.16
N ASN A 29 -22.16 -22.03 0.97
CA ASN A 29 -20.75 -21.69 0.79
C ASN A 29 -20.60 -20.19 0.57
N VAL A 30 -19.68 -19.55 1.29
CA VAL A 30 -19.27 -18.18 1.08
C VAL A 30 -17.77 -18.20 0.81
N GLU A 31 -17.35 -17.58 -0.28
CA GLU A 31 -15.95 -17.54 -0.69
C GLU A 31 -15.40 -16.12 -0.55
N TYR A 32 -14.25 -16.00 0.10
CA TYR A 32 -13.49 -14.74 0.22
C TYR A 32 -12.37 -14.76 -0.84
N ARG A 33 -12.66 -14.19 -2.01
CA ARG A 33 -11.79 -14.30 -3.19
C ARG A 33 -10.80 -13.16 -3.35
N GLU A 34 -10.86 -12.13 -2.51
CA GLU A 34 -10.07 -10.91 -2.67
C GLU A 34 -8.56 -11.12 -2.43
N GLY A 35 -8.19 -12.12 -1.62
CA GLY A 35 -6.79 -12.37 -1.28
C GLY A 35 -6.11 -11.14 -0.68
N LEU A 36 -4.98 -10.72 -1.24
CA LEU A 36 -4.25 -9.50 -0.83
C LEU A 36 -4.90 -8.20 -1.33
N TYR A 37 -5.81 -8.30 -2.30
CA TYR A 37 -6.37 -7.15 -3.02
C TYR A 37 -7.66 -6.65 -2.37
N VAL A 38 -7.55 -6.14 -1.14
CA VAL A 38 -8.62 -5.50 -0.40
C VAL A 38 -8.36 -4.01 -0.18
N GLY A 39 -9.41 -3.20 -0.09
CA GLY A 39 -9.30 -1.77 0.14
C GLY A 39 -8.41 -1.09 -0.91
N TYR A 40 -7.55 -0.15 -0.50
CA TYR A 40 -6.68 0.62 -1.43
C TYR A 40 -5.79 -0.28 -2.29
N ARG A 41 -5.40 -1.46 -1.82
CA ARG A 41 -4.60 -2.42 -2.59
C ARG A 41 -5.33 -2.87 -3.85
N TYR A 42 -6.62 -3.17 -3.73
CA TYR A 42 -7.48 -3.49 -4.89
C TYR A 42 -7.66 -2.27 -5.79
N TYR A 43 -8.13 -1.15 -5.21
CA TYR A 43 -8.49 0.03 -6.00
C TYR A 43 -7.35 0.58 -6.83
N GLN A 44 -6.12 0.59 -6.28
CA GLN A 44 -4.94 1.05 -7.00
C GLN A 44 -4.47 0.05 -8.05
N THR A 45 -4.38 -1.25 -7.71
CA THR A 45 -3.92 -2.28 -8.64
C THR A 45 -4.90 -2.49 -9.80
N ALA A 46 -6.21 -2.42 -9.54
CA ALA A 46 -7.26 -2.54 -10.56
C ALA A 46 -7.56 -1.22 -11.29
N GLY A 47 -6.96 -0.11 -10.89
CA GLY A 47 -7.21 1.20 -11.50
C GLY A 47 -8.61 1.76 -11.24
N VAL A 48 -9.31 1.27 -10.21
CA VAL A 48 -10.67 1.72 -9.84
C VAL A 48 -10.58 2.97 -8.97
N LYS A 49 -11.22 4.05 -9.38
CA LYS A 49 -11.19 5.33 -8.65
C LYS A 49 -12.23 5.36 -7.53
N PRO A 50 -11.83 5.37 -6.24
CA PRO A 50 -12.75 5.41 -5.12
C PRO A 50 -13.42 6.79 -4.95
N ALA A 51 -14.44 6.87 -4.10
CA ALA A 51 -15.01 8.14 -3.63
C ALA A 51 -14.02 8.85 -2.70
N PHE A 52 -13.49 8.11 -1.71
CA PHE A 52 -12.44 8.59 -0.82
C PHE A 52 -11.35 7.50 -0.69
N PRO A 53 -10.09 7.83 -0.96
CA PRO A 53 -9.00 6.86 -0.84
C PRO A 53 -8.66 6.58 0.63
N PHE A 54 -7.99 5.46 0.88
CA PHE A 54 -7.38 5.18 2.17
C PHE A 54 -6.39 6.29 2.56
N GLY A 55 -6.42 6.70 3.81
CA GLY A 55 -5.57 7.77 4.32
C GLY A 55 -6.06 9.18 3.99
N TYR A 56 -7.18 9.35 3.28
CA TYR A 56 -7.75 10.67 3.01
C TYR A 56 -8.16 11.39 4.29
N GLY A 57 -7.94 12.68 4.34
CA GLY A 57 -8.38 13.54 5.44
C GLY A 57 -8.28 15.01 5.06
N LEU A 58 -9.01 15.83 5.81
CA LEU A 58 -9.02 17.29 5.68
C LEU A 58 -8.23 17.95 6.81
N SER A 59 -7.76 19.15 6.56
CA SER A 59 -7.13 20.01 7.57
C SER A 59 -7.52 21.47 7.33
N TYR A 60 -7.43 22.31 8.37
CA TYR A 60 -7.56 23.77 8.23
C TYR A 60 -6.22 24.45 7.91
N THR A 61 -5.18 23.67 7.68
CA THR A 61 -3.86 24.14 7.30
C THR A 61 -3.27 23.26 6.20
N THR A 62 -2.16 23.67 5.63
CA THR A 62 -1.44 22.96 4.57
C THR A 62 -0.07 22.53 5.07
N PHE A 63 0.42 21.41 4.52
CA PHE A 63 1.72 20.84 4.88
C PHE A 63 2.57 20.61 3.64
N GLU A 64 3.84 20.96 3.75
CA GLU A 64 4.87 20.65 2.76
C GLU A 64 5.78 19.54 3.29
N TYR A 65 6.19 18.63 2.40
CA TYR A 65 7.11 17.55 2.68
C TYR A 65 8.40 17.80 1.90
N SER A 66 9.56 17.66 2.57
CA SER A 66 10.86 17.93 1.95
C SER A 66 11.97 17.08 2.58
N GLY A 67 13.15 17.06 1.95
CA GLY A 67 14.36 16.50 2.53
C GLY A 67 14.32 14.98 2.78
N LEU A 68 13.61 14.22 1.93
CA LEU A 68 13.51 12.76 2.07
C LEU A 68 14.89 12.11 2.01
N LYS A 69 15.19 11.32 3.03
CA LYS A 69 16.28 10.34 3.08
C LYS A 69 15.67 8.97 3.33
N ALA A 70 16.12 7.98 2.60
CA ALA A 70 15.52 6.65 2.61
C ALA A 70 16.58 5.57 2.46
N ASP A 71 16.39 4.48 3.19
CA ASP A 71 17.14 3.24 3.05
C ASP A 71 16.24 2.04 3.43
N GLU A 72 16.81 0.85 3.51
CA GLU A 72 16.06 -0.37 3.84
C GLU A 72 15.54 -0.40 5.31
N THR A 73 16.01 0.50 6.16
CA THR A 73 15.60 0.60 7.57
C THR A 73 14.47 1.60 7.79
N GLY A 74 14.19 2.44 6.80
CA GLY A 74 13.10 3.42 6.87
C GLY A 74 13.37 4.72 6.14
N VAL A 75 12.62 5.74 6.56
CA VAL A 75 12.71 7.09 5.97
C VAL A 75 12.82 8.16 7.04
N THR A 76 13.49 9.25 6.68
CA THR A 76 13.42 10.53 7.41
C THR A 76 13.09 11.64 6.44
N LEU A 77 12.23 12.58 6.86
CA LEU A 77 11.84 13.74 6.06
C LEU A 77 11.51 14.92 6.98
N THR A 78 11.39 16.09 6.39
CA THR A 78 10.89 17.29 7.07
C THR A 78 9.45 17.57 6.64
N VAL A 79 8.58 17.82 7.62
CA VAL A 79 7.20 18.31 7.39
C VAL A 79 7.10 19.72 7.92
N THR A 80 6.61 20.64 7.10
CA THR A 80 6.41 22.05 7.42
C THR A 80 4.94 22.42 7.33
N ASN A 81 4.40 23.07 8.34
CA ASN A 81 3.07 23.67 8.26
C ASN A 81 3.18 25.00 7.50
N THR A 82 2.68 25.05 6.29
CA THR A 82 2.73 26.22 5.40
C THR A 82 1.49 27.09 5.46
N GLY A 83 0.48 26.70 6.26
CA GLY A 83 -0.73 27.49 6.44
C GLY A 83 -0.70 28.35 7.70
N SER A 84 -1.82 29.03 7.96
CA SER A 84 -1.97 30.01 9.05
C SER A 84 -2.57 29.44 10.33
N ALA A 85 -3.01 28.19 10.35
CA ALA A 85 -3.59 27.52 11.51
C ALA A 85 -2.68 26.41 12.03
N ALA A 86 -2.66 26.18 13.33
CA ALA A 86 -2.03 24.98 13.89
C ALA A 86 -2.78 23.72 13.46
N GLY A 87 -2.07 22.66 13.14
CA GLY A 87 -2.67 21.41 12.70
C GLY A 87 -1.77 20.20 12.92
N ALA A 88 -2.30 19.03 12.65
CA ALA A 88 -1.54 17.80 12.66
C ALA A 88 -1.69 17.07 11.34
N GLU A 89 -0.57 16.49 10.89
CA GLU A 89 -0.52 15.65 9.69
C GLU A 89 -0.18 14.21 10.07
N ILE A 90 -0.67 13.26 9.29
CA ILE A 90 -0.29 11.84 9.37
C ILE A 90 0.47 11.49 8.10
N VAL A 91 1.78 11.42 8.24
CA VAL A 91 2.69 10.99 7.18
C VAL A 91 2.61 9.50 7.03
N GLN A 92 2.38 9.01 5.82
CA GLN A 92 2.20 7.60 5.50
C GLN A 92 3.35 7.12 4.61
N LEU A 93 3.97 6.00 4.98
CA LEU A 93 5.05 5.36 4.23
C LEU A 93 4.52 4.09 3.55
N TYR A 94 4.59 4.07 2.24
CA TYR A 94 4.24 2.93 1.39
C TYR A 94 5.48 2.33 0.75
N VAL A 95 5.48 1.02 0.60
CA VAL A 95 6.50 0.27 -0.13
C VAL A 95 5.88 -0.28 -1.39
N ALA A 96 6.50 0.01 -2.52
CA ALA A 96 6.13 -0.50 -3.84
C ALA A 96 7.31 -1.26 -4.46
N LYS A 97 7.01 -2.25 -5.30
CA LYS A 97 8.01 -2.96 -6.11
C LYS A 97 7.51 -3.01 -7.57
N PRO A 98 7.84 -2.00 -8.40
CA PRO A 98 7.33 -1.91 -9.77
C PRO A 98 7.64 -3.14 -10.63
N ASP A 99 8.84 -3.71 -10.47
CA ASP A 99 9.32 -4.87 -11.26
C ASP A 99 9.11 -6.21 -10.53
N ALA A 100 8.04 -6.30 -9.72
CA ALA A 100 7.77 -7.52 -8.97
C ALA A 100 7.46 -8.70 -9.89
N LYS A 101 8.15 -9.81 -9.68
CA LYS A 101 7.84 -11.12 -10.29
C LYS A 101 6.78 -11.85 -9.49
N VAL A 102 6.70 -11.54 -8.18
CA VAL A 102 5.68 -12.05 -7.27
C VAL A 102 4.48 -11.11 -7.30
N PHE A 103 3.27 -11.64 -7.38
CA PHE A 103 2.05 -10.83 -7.33
C PHE A 103 1.95 -10.05 -6.03
N ARG A 104 1.91 -8.74 -6.15
CA ARG A 104 1.83 -7.78 -5.06
C ARG A 104 0.84 -6.68 -5.41
N PRO A 105 0.22 -6.04 -4.42
CA PRO A 105 -0.46 -4.77 -4.63
C PRO A 105 0.51 -3.71 -5.18
N GLU A 106 -0.03 -2.72 -5.87
CA GLU A 106 0.73 -1.57 -6.40
C GLU A 106 1.64 -0.93 -5.34
N GLN A 107 1.15 -0.86 -4.11
CA GLN A 107 1.92 -0.45 -2.94
C GLN A 107 1.26 -0.94 -1.65
N GLU A 108 2.04 -0.99 -0.57
CA GLU A 108 1.57 -1.40 0.75
C GLU A 108 2.01 -0.41 1.82
N LEU A 109 1.07 0.02 2.68
CA LEU A 109 1.41 0.82 3.87
C LEU A 109 2.27 -0.03 4.81
N LYS A 110 3.46 0.47 5.13
CA LYS A 110 4.39 -0.20 6.05
C LYS A 110 4.69 0.62 7.30
N GLY A 111 4.31 1.90 7.31
CA GLY A 111 4.47 2.73 8.48
C GLY A 111 3.74 4.06 8.37
N PHE A 112 3.55 4.72 9.49
CA PHE A 112 3.00 6.08 9.55
C PHE A 112 3.47 6.80 10.81
N ALA A 113 3.45 8.12 10.76
CA ALA A 113 3.75 8.96 11.91
C ALA A 113 2.82 10.17 11.92
N LYS A 114 2.32 10.53 13.11
CA LYS A 114 1.53 11.74 13.32
C LYS A 114 2.41 12.85 13.89
N VAL A 115 2.37 14.02 13.26
CA VAL A 115 3.13 15.20 13.67
C VAL A 115 2.19 16.41 13.85
N SER A 116 2.30 17.11 14.96
CA SER A 116 1.56 18.35 15.22
C SER A 116 2.50 19.54 15.05
N LEU A 117 2.04 20.57 14.33
CA LEU A 117 2.84 21.72 13.92
C LEU A 117 2.05 23.02 14.11
N ALA A 118 2.68 24.01 14.71
CA ALA A 118 2.21 25.40 14.69
C ALA A 118 2.38 26.00 13.28
N PRO A 119 1.73 27.13 12.96
CA PRO A 119 1.97 27.83 11.70
C PRO A 119 3.45 28.16 11.50
N GLY A 120 3.99 27.82 10.33
CA GLY A 120 5.41 28.01 9.98
C GLY A 120 6.37 27.01 10.66
N GLU A 121 5.91 26.15 11.55
CA GLU A 121 6.77 25.18 12.23
C GLU A 121 7.15 24.02 11.28
N SER A 122 8.41 23.58 11.39
CA SER A 122 8.95 22.41 10.69
C SER A 122 9.44 21.40 11.71
N LYS A 123 9.17 20.10 11.44
CA LYS A 123 9.70 18.98 12.25
C LYS A 123 10.24 17.87 11.35
N THR A 124 11.32 17.27 11.80
CA THR A 124 11.80 16.01 11.22
C THR A 124 10.92 14.87 11.69
N VAL A 125 10.46 14.08 10.74
CA VAL A 125 9.66 12.86 10.94
C VAL A 125 10.51 11.67 10.50
N ALA A 126 10.58 10.64 11.35
CA ALA A 126 11.21 9.36 11.03
C ALA A 126 10.17 8.25 11.08
N ILE A 127 10.18 7.36 10.10
CA ILE A 127 9.33 6.17 10.04
C ILE A 127 10.23 4.98 9.78
N ALA A 128 10.37 4.11 10.77
CA ALA A 128 11.16 2.89 10.65
C ALA A 128 10.41 1.82 9.87
N LEU A 129 11.14 1.04 9.09
CA LEU A 129 10.69 -0.21 8.47
C LEU A 129 11.26 -1.38 9.26
N ASP A 130 10.42 -2.36 9.52
CA ASP A 130 10.84 -3.63 10.08
C ASP A 130 11.25 -4.62 8.96
N ASP A 131 11.78 -5.76 9.37
CA ASP A 131 12.23 -6.82 8.46
C ASP A 131 11.07 -7.47 7.66
N LYS A 132 9.81 -7.18 8.00
CA LYS A 132 8.62 -7.67 7.29
C LYS A 132 8.19 -6.76 6.14
N ALA A 133 8.78 -5.57 6.04
CA ALA A 133 8.36 -4.56 5.05
C ALA A 133 8.45 -5.06 3.60
N PHE A 134 9.43 -5.92 3.30
CA PHE A 134 9.74 -6.40 1.95
C PHE A 134 9.36 -7.86 1.71
N ARG A 135 8.88 -8.57 2.73
CA ARG A 135 8.64 -10.02 2.67
C ARG A 135 7.39 -10.37 1.88
N TYR A 136 7.43 -11.56 1.28
CA TYR A 136 6.27 -12.29 0.74
C TYR A 136 6.31 -13.73 1.23
N TRP A 137 5.17 -14.40 1.27
CA TRP A 137 5.09 -15.82 1.59
C TRP A 137 5.37 -16.64 0.34
N ASN A 138 6.36 -17.53 0.39
CA ASN A 138 6.67 -18.45 -0.68
C ASN A 138 6.14 -19.85 -0.36
N VAL A 139 5.15 -20.28 -1.13
CA VAL A 139 4.47 -21.59 -0.94
C VAL A 139 5.37 -22.79 -1.19
N LYS A 140 6.46 -22.64 -1.95
CA LYS A 140 7.40 -23.74 -2.24
C LYS A 140 8.41 -23.93 -1.10
N THR A 141 8.85 -22.87 -0.47
CA THR A 141 9.76 -22.95 0.70
C THR A 141 9.00 -23.05 1.99
N ASN A 142 7.69 -22.76 1.99
CA ASN A 142 6.84 -22.62 3.16
C ASN A 142 7.45 -21.64 4.17
N ALA A 143 7.95 -20.50 3.68
CA ALA A 143 8.66 -19.50 4.46
C ALA A 143 8.44 -18.08 3.94
N TRP A 144 8.76 -17.10 4.80
CA TRP A 144 8.83 -15.70 4.39
C TRP A 144 10.14 -15.42 3.65
N GLU A 145 10.03 -14.92 2.43
CA GLU A 145 11.13 -14.65 1.54
C GLU A 145 11.13 -13.18 1.12
N VAL A 146 12.26 -12.67 0.64
CA VAL A 146 12.40 -11.33 0.11
C VAL A 146 12.78 -11.40 -1.36
N GLU A 147 11.99 -10.79 -2.21
CA GLU A 147 12.34 -10.61 -3.62
C GLU A 147 13.37 -9.48 -3.75
N GLY A 148 14.58 -9.80 -4.18
CA GLY A 148 15.63 -8.80 -4.34
C GLY A 148 15.38 -7.82 -5.48
N GLY A 149 16.05 -6.68 -5.44
CA GLY A 149 16.04 -5.69 -6.50
C GLY A 149 15.55 -4.31 -6.05
N SER A 150 15.08 -3.51 -7.01
CA SER A 150 14.63 -2.15 -6.76
C SER A 150 13.27 -2.12 -6.09
N TYR A 151 13.16 -1.29 -5.07
CA TYR A 151 11.91 -0.94 -4.38
C TYR A 151 11.77 0.57 -4.36
N GLN A 152 10.53 1.02 -4.29
CA GLN A 152 10.19 2.42 -4.20
C GLN A 152 9.52 2.71 -2.86
N LEU A 153 10.15 3.57 -2.05
CA LEU A 153 9.58 4.09 -0.81
C LEU A 153 8.81 5.36 -1.14
N ARG A 154 7.50 5.32 -0.96
CA ARG A 154 6.57 6.40 -1.30
C ARG A 154 6.02 7.02 -0.02
N VAL A 155 6.23 8.31 0.17
CA VAL A 155 5.74 9.05 1.34
C VAL A 155 4.63 9.98 0.92
N GLY A 156 3.48 9.89 1.58
CA GLY A 156 2.31 10.67 1.21
C GLY A 156 1.38 11.01 2.36
N ALA A 157 0.39 11.82 2.05
CA ALA A 157 -0.69 12.20 2.95
C ALA A 157 -1.91 11.25 2.85
N SER A 158 -1.96 10.44 1.80
CA SER A 158 -2.93 9.35 1.58
C SER A 158 -2.34 8.35 0.58
N SER A 159 -3.05 7.25 0.33
CA SER A 159 -2.63 6.24 -0.65
C SER A 159 -2.52 6.77 -2.09
N VAL A 160 -3.17 7.88 -2.41
CA VAL A 160 -3.11 8.51 -3.75
C VAL A 160 -2.42 9.87 -3.76
N ASP A 161 -2.22 10.50 -2.60
CA ASP A 161 -1.50 11.76 -2.44
C ASP A 161 -0.06 11.46 -2.02
N ILE A 162 0.74 10.93 -2.94
CA ILE A 162 2.17 10.68 -2.74
C ILE A 162 2.94 11.97 -3.06
N ARG A 163 3.76 12.41 -2.12
CA ARG A 163 4.47 13.68 -2.19
C ARG A 163 5.96 13.54 -2.40
N LEU A 164 6.55 12.49 -1.85
CA LEU A 164 7.98 12.20 -2.00
C LEU A 164 8.16 10.72 -2.32
N THR A 165 9.18 10.42 -3.10
CA THR A 165 9.52 9.06 -3.51
C THR A 165 11.03 8.91 -3.51
N ALA A 166 11.51 7.75 -3.08
CA ALA A 166 12.91 7.37 -3.16
C ALA A 166 13.02 5.91 -3.59
N ASP A 167 13.95 5.63 -4.50
CA ASP A 167 14.28 4.26 -4.90
C ASP A 167 15.40 3.72 -4.01
N ILE A 168 15.25 2.47 -3.58
CA ILE A 168 16.24 1.74 -2.80
C ILE A 168 16.47 0.36 -3.42
N THR A 169 17.61 -0.25 -3.14
CA THR A 169 17.90 -1.63 -3.53
C THR A 169 17.91 -2.52 -2.29
N VAL A 170 17.11 -3.58 -2.32
CA VAL A 170 17.01 -4.54 -1.22
C VAL A 170 17.62 -5.86 -1.66
N LYS A 171 18.42 -6.48 -0.77
CA LYS A 171 18.98 -7.81 -1.01
C LYS A 171 17.86 -8.86 -0.83
N GLY A 172 17.66 -9.67 -1.85
CA GLY A 172 16.72 -10.79 -1.80
C GLY A 172 17.27 -12.02 -1.08
N THR A 173 16.35 -12.93 -0.78
CA THR A 173 16.67 -14.31 -0.42
C THR A 173 16.82 -15.15 -1.69
N ASP A 174 17.61 -16.21 -1.62
CA ASP A 174 17.78 -17.16 -2.74
C ASP A 174 16.65 -18.21 -2.69
N ALA A 175 15.47 -17.79 -3.12
CA ALA A 175 14.27 -18.63 -3.07
C ALA A 175 13.78 -18.99 -4.48
N PRO A 176 13.23 -20.21 -4.69
CA PRO A 176 12.67 -20.60 -5.97
C PRO A 176 11.45 -19.75 -6.33
N ASP A 177 11.22 -19.57 -7.62
CA ASP A 177 10.01 -18.93 -8.14
C ASP A 177 8.75 -19.66 -7.63
N PRO A 178 7.87 -19.01 -6.85
CA PRO A 178 6.66 -19.64 -6.32
C PRO A 178 5.69 -20.11 -7.42
N TYR A 179 5.79 -19.55 -8.62
CA TYR A 179 4.89 -19.84 -9.74
C TYR A 179 5.46 -20.83 -10.76
N ALA A 180 6.71 -21.28 -10.60
CA ALA A 180 7.32 -22.21 -11.54
C ALA A 180 6.44 -23.46 -11.75
N GLY A 181 6.11 -23.74 -13.01
CA GLY A 181 5.22 -24.85 -13.40
C GLY A 181 3.71 -24.54 -13.33
N LEU A 182 3.31 -23.30 -12.95
CA LEU A 182 1.91 -22.89 -12.96
C LEU A 182 1.58 -22.08 -14.22
N SER A 183 0.34 -22.24 -14.72
CA SER A 183 -0.20 -21.36 -15.75
C SER A 183 -0.87 -20.17 -15.11
N LEU A 184 -0.29 -18.97 -15.32
CA LEU A 184 -0.77 -17.72 -14.73
C LEU A 184 -1.55 -16.84 -15.72
N THR A 185 -2.00 -17.41 -16.85
CA THR A 185 -2.62 -16.67 -17.96
C THR A 185 -3.77 -15.78 -17.52
N HIS A 186 -4.64 -16.27 -16.64
CA HIS A 186 -5.76 -15.49 -16.11
C HIS A 186 -5.32 -14.38 -15.15
N TYR A 187 -4.24 -14.60 -14.43
CA TYR A 187 -3.69 -13.63 -13.49
C TYR A 187 -3.03 -12.45 -14.22
N VAL A 188 -2.25 -12.77 -15.26
CA VAL A 188 -1.50 -11.79 -16.04
C VAL A 188 -2.41 -10.96 -16.95
N SER A 189 -3.53 -11.51 -17.39
CA SER A 189 -4.49 -10.79 -18.26
C SER A 189 -5.25 -9.67 -17.55
N GLY A 190 -5.09 -9.52 -16.23
CA GLY A 190 -5.86 -8.58 -15.42
C GLY A 190 -7.34 -8.94 -15.27
N GLN A 191 -7.76 -10.05 -15.85
CA GLN A 191 -9.10 -10.60 -15.63
C GLN A 191 -9.09 -11.39 -14.33
N ILE A 192 -9.47 -10.76 -13.24
CA ILE A 192 -9.73 -11.41 -11.97
C ILE A 192 -11.03 -12.22 -12.15
N THR A 193 -10.90 -13.39 -12.77
CA THR A 193 -11.99 -14.35 -12.91
C THR A 193 -12.03 -15.26 -11.68
N TYR A 194 -13.17 -15.88 -11.42
CA TYR A 194 -13.42 -16.77 -10.28
C TYR A 194 -12.36 -17.88 -10.09
N VAL A 195 -11.68 -18.30 -11.16
CA VAL A 195 -10.63 -19.33 -11.11
C VAL A 195 -9.31 -18.79 -10.54
N THR A 196 -9.06 -17.49 -10.69
CA THR A 196 -7.76 -16.90 -10.38
C THR A 196 -7.54 -16.69 -8.88
N LEU A 197 -8.61 -16.42 -8.14
CA LEU A 197 -8.55 -16.17 -6.70
C LEU A 197 -8.47 -17.46 -5.87
N SER A 198 -8.95 -18.59 -6.39
CA SER A 198 -8.83 -19.87 -5.71
C SER A 198 -7.40 -20.43 -5.70
N LEU A 199 -6.50 -19.91 -6.55
CA LEU A 199 -5.08 -20.30 -6.57
C LEU A 199 -4.22 -19.51 -5.55
N ILE A 200 -4.78 -18.48 -4.92
CA ILE A 200 -4.08 -17.69 -3.88
C ILE A 200 -4.29 -18.29 -2.49
N HIS A 201 -5.17 -19.26 -2.34
CA HIS A 201 -5.46 -19.95 -1.08
C HIS A 201 -4.57 -21.18 -0.85
N ILE A 202 -3.30 -21.08 -1.25
CA ILE A 202 -2.31 -22.10 -0.89
C ILE A 202 -1.28 -21.45 0.02
#